data_5e3c3c04c503c3b949b9faf9a5ce5cc6
#
_entry.id   5e3c3c04c503c3b949b9faf9a5ce5cc6
#
_cell.length_a   1.000
_cell.length_b   1.000
_cell.length_c   1.000
_cell.angle_alpha   90.00
_cell.angle_beta   90.00
_cell.angle_gamma   90.00
#
_symmetry.space_group_name_H-M   'P 1'
#
loop_
_entity.id
_entity.type
_entity.pdbx_description
1 polymer ?
#
loop_
_entity_poly.entity_id
_entity_poly.type
_entity_poly.pdbx_seq_one_letter_code
_entity_poly.pdbx_strand_id
1 'polypeptide(L)'
;LEPFTTPNTERRWNDRLKAVEDQLKTNTMWRAPHAASTFGLPRIHLSFDSIVEVDGEQMFLPLCRSLSEHLLCESDRLPSLASLMMLEHQWARKDGLSEQQRQKMLETWSRSVPSSWSSRSALSTVRGGAWVWRYHATVLELAQAKAFADETTVKACEQWLREVSRLQAYLGTLRMWKSGQWVGITGLIVSFFAWKLETLTPNQSLIVALLSFGLGLATNFIYRVKDPKPY
;
A
#
# COMPACT_ATOMS: atom_id res chain seq x y z
N LEU A 1 20.43 -25.13 18.00
CA LEU A 1 19.32 -24.28 17.54
C LEU A 1 18.52 -25.09 16.53
N GLU A 2 17.32 -25.49 16.89
CA GLU A 2 16.42 -26.11 15.94
C GLU A 2 16.16 -25.11 14.79
N PRO A 3 16.13 -25.54 13.54
CA PRO A 3 15.86 -24.67 12.44
C PRO A 3 14.47 -24.03 12.63
N PHE A 4 14.43 -22.72 12.65
CA PHE A 4 13.22 -21.89 12.87
C PHE A 4 12.07 -22.25 11.93
N THR A 5 12.39 -22.63 10.71
CA THR A 5 11.40 -22.99 9.71
C THR A 5 11.59 -24.44 9.27
N THR A 6 10.56 -25.23 9.45
CA THR A 6 10.41 -26.44 8.65
C THR A 6 9.94 -26.02 7.25
N PRO A 7 10.23 -26.80 6.19
CA PRO A 7 9.73 -26.54 4.85
C PRO A 7 8.20 -26.29 4.79
N ASN A 8 7.45 -26.93 5.68
CA ASN A 8 6.01 -26.72 5.81
C ASN A 8 5.65 -25.34 6.40
N THR A 9 6.46 -24.81 7.31
CA THR A 9 6.23 -23.48 7.91
C THR A 9 6.52 -22.39 6.90
N GLU A 10 7.61 -22.51 6.17
CA GLU A 10 7.97 -21.59 5.08
C GLU A 10 6.88 -21.56 4.02
N ARG A 11 6.44 -22.70 3.56
CA ARG A 11 5.35 -22.80 2.56
C ARG A 11 4.06 -22.14 3.07
N ARG A 12 3.67 -22.38 4.32
CA ARG A 12 2.48 -21.75 4.92
C ARG A 12 2.59 -20.25 4.99
N TRP A 13 3.76 -19.71 5.27
CA TRP A 13 3.98 -18.27 5.31
C TRP A 13 3.92 -17.66 3.91
N ASN A 14 4.57 -18.27 2.94
CA ASN A 14 4.53 -17.82 1.56
C ASN A 14 3.11 -17.88 0.98
N ASP A 15 2.38 -18.96 1.22
CA ASP A 15 0.99 -19.10 0.79
C ASP A 15 0.10 -18.04 1.45
N ARG A 16 0.30 -17.75 2.73
CA ARG A 16 -0.47 -16.74 3.46
C ARG A 16 -0.16 -15.33 2.98
N LEU A 17 1.11 -15.01 2.76
CA LEU A 17 1.53 -13.72 2.21
C LEU A 17 0.93 -13.53 0.83
N LYS A 18 1.07 -14.52 -0.04
CA LYS A 18 0.51 -14.50 -1.39
C LYS A 18 -1.01 -14.38 -1.39
N ALA A 19 -1.70 -15.13 -0.55
CA ALA A 19 -3.16 -15.05 -0.42
C ALA A 19 -3.62 -13.65 0.02
N VAL A 20 -2.90 -12.99 0.93
CA VAL A 20 -3.21 -11.63 1.34
C VAL A 20 -2.89 -10.62 0.25
N GLU A 21 -1.78 -10.77 -0.45
CA GLU A 21 -1.47 -9.94 -1.61
C GLU A 21 -2.54 -10.06 -2.70
N ASP A 22 -2.96 -11.27 -3.02
CA ASP A 22 -4.01 -11.52 -4.01
C ASP A 22 -5.37 -10.97 -3.55
N GLN A 23 -5.68 -11.09 -2.26
CA GLN A 23 -6.89 -10.52 -1.67
C GLN A 23 -6.88 -9.00 -1.72
N LEU A 24 -5.75 -8.36 -1.41
CA LEU A 24 -5.58 -6.92 -1.53
C LEU A 24 -5.67 -6.46 -2.99
N LYS A 25 -5.03 -7.16 -3.91
CA LYS A 25 -5.13 -6.89 -5.35
C LYS A 25 -6.57 -6.98 -5.85
N THR A 26 -7.28 -8.00 -5.45
CA THR A 26 -8.67 -8.26 -5.89
C THR A 26 -9.64 -7.27 -5.27
N ASN A 27 -9.55 -7.03 -3.96
CA ASN A 27 -10.54 -6.25 -3.21
C ASN A 27 -10.31 -4.75 -3.27
N THR A 28 -9.09 -4.30 -3.52
CA THR A 28 -8.73 -2.89 -3.46
C THR A 28 -8.34 -2.27 -4.82
N MET A 29 -8.43 -3.02 -5.90
CA MET A 29 -7.81 -2.64 -7.19
C MET A 29 -6.31 -2.35 -7.03
N TRP A 30 -5.71 -2.92 -6.01
CA TRP A 30 -4.32 -2.71 -5.71
C TRP A 30 -3.45 -3.24 -6.86
N ARG A 31 -2.80 -2.32 -7.50
CA ARG A 31 -1.68 -2.61 -8.38
C ARG A 31 -0.47 -2.04 -7.68
N ALA A 32 0.33 -2.91 -7.11
CA ALA A 32 1.54 -2.43 -6.49
C ALA A 32 2.30 -1.57 -7.50
N PRO A 33 2.68 -0.34 -7.13
CA PRO A 33 3.34 0.59 -8.04
C PRO A 33 4.82 0.23 -8.20
N HIS A 34 5.12 -1.04 -8.42
CA HIS A 34 6.46 -1.55 -8.29
C HIS A 34 7.25 -1.57 -9.58
N ALA A 35 6.58 -1.60 -10.71
CA ALA A 35 7.32 -1.80 -11.94
C ALA A 35 8.39 -0.72 -12.16
N ALA A 36 8.05 0.55 -11.96
CA ALA A 36 8.98 1.65 -12.17
C ALA A 36 9.97 1.86 -11.01
N SER A 37 9.59 1.53 -9.77
CA SER A 37 10.39 1.79 -8.57
C SER A 37 11.25 0.63 -8.12
N THR A 38 11.15 -0.53 -8.77
CA THR A 38 11.97 -1.71 -8.48
C THR A 38 13.28 -1.75 -9.26
N PHE A 39 13.42 -0.92 -10.28
CA PHE A 39 14.61 -0.94 -11.12
C PHE A 39 15.82 -0.41 -10.35
N GLY A 40 16.78 -1.26 -10.14
CA GLY A 40 18.13 -0.89 -9.77
C GLY A 40 18.52 -1.04 -8.31
N LEU A 41 17.60 -1.10 -7.37
CA LEU A 41 17.96 -1.25 -5.96
C LEU A 41 18.06 -2.73 -5.57
N PRO A 42 19.25 -3.24 -5.27
CA PRO A 42 19.38 -4.52 -4.63
C PRO A 42 18.65 -4.45 -3.28
N ARG A 43 18.09 -5.56 -2.86
CA ARG A 43 17.46 -5.66 -1.57
C ARG A 43 18.51 -5.59 -0.48
N ILE A 44 18.56 -4.48 0.22
CA ILE A 44 19.45 -4.24 1.35
C ILE A 44 18.57 -4.17 2.59
N HIS A 45 18.97 -4.87 3.64
CA HIS A 45 18.38 -4.66 4.95
C HIS A 45 18.90 -3.34 5.50
N LEU A 46 18.02 -2.34 5.60
CA LEU A 46 18.34 -1.05 6.19
C LEU A 46 17.94 -1.06 7.67
N SER A 47 18.87 -0.65 8.53
CA SER A 47 18.61 -0.44 9.95
C SER A 47 19.18 0.88 10.40
N PHE A 48 18.50 1.58 11.30
CA PHE A 48 19.06 2.77 11.94
C PHE A 48 20.32 2.49 12.72
N ASP A 49 20.49 1.25 13.23
CA ASP A 49 21.70 0.84 13.94
C ASP A 49 22.89 0.63 13.00
N SER A 50 22.69 0.67 11.69
CA SER A 50 23.72 0.57 10.66
C SER A 50 24.12 1.89 10.03
N ILE A 51 23.70 3.01 10.62
CA ILE A 51 24.13 4.33 10.18
C ILE A 51 25.55 4.61 10.68
N VAL A 52 26.44 4.93 9.76
CA VAL A 52 27.82 5.33 10.06
C VAL A 52 28.08 6.70 9.45
N GLU A 53 28.96 7.45 10.06
CA GLU A 53 29.45 8.71 9.54
C GLU A 53 30.79 8.48 8.81
N VAL A 54 30.82 8.81 7.53
CA VAL A 54 32.02 8.73 6.69
C VAL A 54 32.22 10.09 6.04
N ASP A 55 33.35 10.70 6.29
CA ASP A 55 33.70 12.01 5.74
C ASP A 55 32.70 13.15 6.03
N GLY A 56 31.98 13.05 7.18
CA GLY A 56 30.95 14.01 7.59
C GLY A 56 29.57 13.75 6.98
N GLU A 57 29.42 12.70 6.18
CA GLU A 57 28.13 12.26 5.64
C GLU A 57 27.63 11.02 6.35
N GLN A 58 26.33 11.00 6.66
CA GLN A 58 25.68 9.81 7.24
C GLN A 58 25.30 8.83 6.14
N MET A 59 25.78 7.63 6.26
CA MET A 59 25.55 6.56 5.30
C MET A 59 25.00 5.30 6.00
N PHE A 60 24.12 4.58 5.32
CA PHE A 60 23.70 3.26 5.77
C PHE A 60 24.72 2.22 5.31
N LEU A 61 25.21 1.42 6.26
CA LEU A 61 25.94 0.21 5.90
C LEU A 61 24.96 -0.85 5.40
N PRO A 62 25.24 -1.48 4.26
CA PRO A 62 24.43 -2.58 3.77
C PRO A 62 24.58 -3.79 4.70
N LEU A 63 23.51 -4.15 5.38
CA LEU A 63 23.46 -5.35 6.20
C LEU A 63 22.97 -6.54 5.38
N CYS A 64 23.41 -7.74 5.78
CA CYS A 64 22.82 -8.97 5.27
C CYS A 64 21.33 -9.02 5.61
N ARG A 65 20.54 -9.55 4.70
CA ARG A 65 19.12 -9.80 4.95
C ARG A 65 18.92 -10.68 6.18
N SER A 66 17.89 -10.39 6.96
CA SER A 66 17.49 -11.26 8.05
C SER A 66 17.05 -12.63 7.51
N LEU A 67 17.10 -13.66 8.36
CA LEU A 67 16.64 -14.99 7.97
C LEU A 67 15.18 -14.97 7.49
N SER A 68 14.32 -14.22 8.16
CA SER A 68 12.91 -14.08 7.77
C SER A 68 12.75 -13.43 6.40
N GLU A 69 13.54 -12.42 6.08
CA GLU A 69 13.54 -11.80 4.75
C GLU A 69 14.04 -12.76 3.67
N HIS A 70 15.04 -13.57 4.00
CA HIS A 70 15.58 -14.53 3.06
C HIS A 70 14.58 -15.64 2.73
N LEU A 71 13.84 -16.10 3.74
CA LEU A 71 12.88 -17.18 3.60
C LEU A 71 11.52 -16.74 3.01
N LEU A 72 11.09 -15.51 3.28
CA LEU A 72 9.74 -15.04 2.92
C LEU A 72 9.70 -14.19 1.66
N CYS A 73 10.84 -13.88 1.10
CA CYS A 73 10.91 -12.96 -0.03
C CYS A 73 11.71 -13.56 -1.17
N GLU A 74 11.03 -13.95 -2.22
CA GLU A 74 11.63 -14.50 -3.44
C GLU A 74 12.40 -13.44 -4.25
N SER A 75 11.96 -12.18 -4.18
CA SER A 75 12.54 -11.13 -5.02
C SER A 75 13.81 -10.54 -4.41
N ASP A 76 14.88 -10.49 -5.19
CA ASP A 76 16.13 -9.81 -4.82
C ASP A 76 16.05 -8.28 -4.96
N ARG A 77 14.95 -7.76 -5.46
CA ARG A 77 14.74 -6.33 -5.68
C ARG A 77 13.39 -5.90 -5.17
N LEU A 78 13.39 -4.82 -4.39
CA LEU A 78 12.17 -4.19 -3.89
C LEU A 78 12.12 -2.73 -4.31
N PRO A 79 10.92 -2.14 -4.39
CA PRO A 79 10.78 -0.70 -4.56
C PRO A 79 11.49 0.06 -3.44
N SER A 80 12.03 1.24 -3.74
CA SER A 80 12.64 2.10 -2.72
C SER A 80 11.64 2.47 -1.61
N LEU A 81 10.34 2.54 -1.93
CA LEU A 81 9.27 2.73 -0.97
C LEU A 81 9.21 1.60 0.07
N ALA A 82 9.53 0.38 -0.31
CA ALA A 82 9.59 -0.74 0.65
C ALA A 82 10.68 -0.53 1.70
N SER A 83 11.85 -0.06 1.28
CA SER A 83 12.96 0.27 2.20
C SER A 83 12.60 1.41 3.14
N LEU A 84 11.93 2.47 2.62
CA LEU A 84 11.44 3.56 3.45
C LEU A 84 10.43 3.06 4.49
N MET A 85 9.48 2.22 4.09
CA MET A 85 8.46 1.69 5.01
C MET A 85 9.06 0.73 6.04
N MET A 86 10.11 0.03 5.71
CA MET A 86 10.86 -0.79 6.67
C MET A 86 11.54 0.08 7.75
N LEU A 87 12.19 1.17 7.36
CA LEU A 87 12.77 2.15 8.29
C LEU A 87 11.69 2.82 9.14
N GLU A 88 10.59 3.24 8.54
CA GLU A 88 9.44 3.79 9.26
C GLU A 88 8.92 2.81 10.31
N HIS A 89 8.80 1.53 9.95
CA HIS A 89 8.33 0.48 10.85
C HIS A 89 9.29 0.28 12.04
N GLN A 90 10.59 0.22 11.80
CA GLN A 90 11.61 0.11 12.85
C GLN A 90 11.55 1.31 13.81
N TRP A 91 11.47 2.53 13.27
CA TRP A 91 11.37 3.74 14.10
C TRP A 91 10.09 3.73 14.94
N ALA A 92 8.96 3.40 14.34
CA ALA A 92 7.68 3.34 15.05
C ALA A 92 7.70 2.34 16.22
N ARG A 93 8.49 1.27 16.11
CA ARG A 93 8.66 0.28 17.19
C ARG A 93 9.60 0.76 18.31
N LYS A 94 10.67 1.47 17.96
CA LYS A 94 11.69 1.91 18.92
C LYS A 94 11.23 3.11 19.75
N ASP A 95 10.76 4.17 19.11
CA ASP A 95 10.53 5.47 19.73
C ASP A 95 9.08 5.96 19.62
N GLY A 96 8.24 5.20 18.93
CA GLY A 96 6.96 5.70 18.45
C GLY A 96 7.14 6.69 17.29
N LEU A 97 6.13 6.83 16.46
CA LEU A 97 6.19 7.71 15.31
C LEU A 97 4.87 8.45 15.13
N SER A 98 4.91 9.77 15.24
CA SER A 98 3.74 10.60 15.00
C SER A 98 3.37 10.67 13.52
N GLU A 99 2.11 10.98 13.22
CA GLU A 99 1.64 11.17 11.84
C GLU A 99 2.44 12.25 11.09
N GLN A 100 2.82 13.33 11.79
CA GLN A 100 3.64 14.40 11.21
C GLN A 100 5.05 13.94 10.83
N GLN A 101 5.67 13.12 11.66
CA GLN A 101 6.98 12.54 11.36
C GLN A 101 6.92 11.59 10.16
N ARG A 102 5.87 10.75 10.10
CA ARG A 102 5.62 9.86 8.94
C ARG A 102 5.47 10.66 7.66
N GLN A 103 4.70 11.74 7.72
CA GLN A 103 4.51 12.64 6.58
C GLN A 103 5.84 13.26 6.14
N LYS A 104 6.62 13.76 7.08
CA LYS A 104 7.93 14.38 6.81
C LYS A 104 8.91 13.38 6.17
N MET A 105 8.95 12.15 6.67
CA MET A 105 9.76 11.08 6.06
C MET A 105 9.35 10.84 4.60
N LEU A 106 8.05 10.70 4.35
CA LEU A 106 7.54 10.47 3.00
C LEU A 106 7.79 11.65 2.06
N GLU A 107 7.62 12.88 2.55
CA GLU A 107 7.92 14.10 1.78
C GLU A 107 9.40 14.22 1.44
N THR A 108 10.29 13.94 2.40
CA THR A 108 11.74 13.97 2.18
C THR A 108 12.15 12.93 1.16
N TRP A 109 11.66 11.70 1.29
CA TRP A 109 11.88 10.65 0.31
C TRP A 109 11.34 11.05 -1.07
N SER A 110 10.13 11.62 -1.14
CA SER A 110 9.50 12.00 -2.41
C SER A 110 10.29 13.06 -3.19
N ARG A 111 11.09 13.88 -2.51
CA ARG A 111 11.99 14.86 -3.14
C ARG A 111 13.26 14.21 -3.70
N SER A 112 13.65 13.06 -3.17
CA SER A 112 14.87 12.34 -3.54
C SER A 112 14.66 11.31 -4.66
N VAL A 113 13.42 11.02 -5.01
CA VAL A 113 13.08 10.01 -6.03
C VAL A 113 12.36 10.63 -7.23
N PRO A 114 12.32 9.95 -8.38
CA PRO A 114 11.53 10.41 -9.52
C PRO A 114 10.07 10.67 -9.15
N SER A 115 9.49 11.73 -9.68
CA SER A 115 8.09 12.13 -9.39
C SER A 115 7.05 11.06 -9.72
N SER A 116 7.34 10.18 -10.67
CA SER A 116 6.48 9.02 -10.98
C SER A 116 6.37 8.04 -9.83
N TRP A 117 7.40 7.91 -8.99
CA TRP A 117 7.42 7.00 -7.84
C TRP A 117 6.66 7.56 -6.63
N SER A 118 6.70 8.88 -6.47
CA SER A 118 6.07 9.59 -5.35
C SER A 118 4.73 10.23 -5.71
N SER A 119 4.19 9.96 -6.90
CA SER A 119 2.91 10.49 -7.32
C SER A 119 1.77 10.06 -6.37
N ARG A 120 0.74 10.89 -6.24
CA ARG A 120 -0.46 10.57 -5.45
C ARG A 120 -1.04 9.19 -5.83
N SER A 121 -0.96 8.83 -7.10
CA SER A 121 -1.43 7.53 -7.59
C SER A 121 -0.55 6.38 -7.12
N ALA A 122 0.78 6.57 -7.08
CA ALA A 122 1.73 5.56 -6.63
C ALA A 122 1.63 5.32 -5.12
N LEU A 123 1.38 6.37 -4.34
CA LEU A 123 1.28 6.32 -2.87
C LEU A 123 -0.13 6.02 -2.37
N SER A 124 -1.13 5.93 -3.24
CA SER A 124 -2.52 5.71 -2.85
C SER A 124 -2.72 4.37 -2.14
N THR A 125 -3.29 4.40 -0.96
CA THR A 125 -3.65 3.21 -0.16
C THR A 125 -4.61 2.29 -0.92
N VAL A 126 -5.51 2.84 -1.73
CA VAL A 126 -6.44 2.06 -2.59
C VAL A 126 -5.69 1.19 -3.60
N ARG A 127 -4.48 1.58 -3.97
CA ARG A 127 -3.60 0.84 -4.87
C ARG A 127 -2.49 0.07 -4.14
N GLY A 128 -2.56 0.04 -2.83
CA GLY A 128 -1.58 -0.59 -1.98
C GLY A 128 -0.51 0.37 -1.45
N GLY A 129 0.04 1.24 -2.29
CA GLY A 129 0.96 2.30 -1.89
C GLY A 129 1.96 1.95 -0.79
N ALA A 130 2.15 2.88 0.13
CA ALA A 130 3.00 2.68 1.32
C ALA A 130 2.44 1.59 2.26
N TRP A 131 1.12 1.45 2.31
CA TRP A 131 0.47 0.57 3.27
C TRP A 131 0.84 -0.91 3.09
N VAL A 132 0.99 -1.35 1.86
CA VAL A 132 1.42 -2.71 1.53
C VAL A 132 2.79 -3.03 2.08
N TRP A 133 3.70 -2.09 2.00
CA TRP A 133 5.06 -2.28 2.47
C TRP A 133 5.15 -2.23 3.99
N ARG A 134 4.24 -1.48 4.66
CA ARG A 134 4.03 -1.58 6.10
C ARG A 134 3.53 -2.96 6.50
N TYR A 135 2.55 -3.47 5.74
CA TYR A 135 2.05 -4.83 5.95
C TYR A 135 3.17 -5.85 5.80
N HIS A 136 3.97 -5.74 4.73
CA HIS A 136 5.12 -6.59 4.49
C HIS A 136 6.14 -6.53 5.64
N ALA A 137 6.52 -5.33 6.09
CA ALA A 137 7.43 -5.15 7.23
C ALA A 137 6.88 -5.79 8.51
N THR A 138 5.58 -5.64 8.79
CA THR A 138 4.94 -6.26 9.97
C THR A 138 4.95 -7.79 9.90
N VAL A 139 4.75 -8.38 8.71
CA VAL A 139 4.80 -9.84 8.54
C VAL A 139 6.21 -10.37 8.75
N LEU A 140 7.24 -9.66 8.26
CA LEU A 140 8.64 -10.02 8.49
C LEU A 140 9.00 -9.94 9.98
N GLU A 141 8.60 -8.87 10.66
CA GLU A 141 8.80 -8.73 12.10
C GLU A 141 8.09 -9.83 12.89
N LEU A 142 6.85 -10.17 12.53
CA LEU A 142 6.11 -11.26 13.16
C LEU A 142 6.83 -12.59 12.99
N ALA A 143 7.35 -12.88 11.81
CA ALA A 143 8.11 -14.10 11.56
C ALA A 143 9.37 -14.14 12.42
N GLN A 144 10.10 -13.05 12.51
CA GLN A 144 11.30 -12.93 13.34
C GLN A 144 10.97 -13.04 14.83
N ALA A 145 9.93 -12.36 15.30
CA ALA A 145 9.50 -12.43 16.70
C ALA A 145 9.10 -13.85 17.11
N LYS A 146 8.42 -14.57 16.22
CA LYS A 146 8.10 -16.00 16.46
C LYS A 146 9.34 -16.87 16.52
N ALA A 147 10.38 -16.56 15.73
CA ALA A 147 11.64 -17.28 15.76
C ALA A 147 12.38 -17.13 17.10
N PHE A 148 12.34 -15.93 17.65
CA PHE A 148 13.02 -15.61 18.90
C PHE A 148 12.13 -15.76 20.15
N ALA A 149 10.90 -16.29 19.98
CA ALA A 149 9.92 -16.45 21.06
C ALA A 149 9.58 -15.11 21.78
N ASP A 150 9.63 -13.99 21.07
CA ASP A 150 9.23 -12.68 21.60
C ASP A 150 7.71 -12.52 21.52
N GLU A 151 7.03 -12.99 22.57
CA GLU A 151 5.57 -12.94 22.64
C GLU A 151 4.99 -11.53 22.63
N THR A 152 5.73 -10.52 23.10
CA THR A 152 5.27 -9.13 23.16
C THR A 152 5.15 -8.56 21.77
N THR A 153 6.18 -8.72 20.96
CA THR A 153 6.18 -8.30 19.56
C THR A 153 5.20 -9.13 18.72
N VAL A 154 5.07 -10.43 18.99
CA VAL A 154 4.06 -11.28 18.32
C VAL A 154 2.66 -10.73 18.54
N LYS A 155 2.28 -10.44 19.79
CA LYS A 155 0.95 -9.89 20.12
C LYS A 155 0.70 -8.53 19.44
N ALA A 156 1.69 -7.66 19.45
CA ALA A 156 1.58 -6.35 18.81
C ALA A 156 1.41 -6.46 17.28
N CYS A 157 2.19 -7.31 16.63
CA CYS A 157 2.06 -7.57 15.20
C CYS A 157 0.71 -8.21 14.85
N GLU A 158 0.27 -9.21 15.62
CA GLU A 158 -1.02 -9.85 15.39
C GLU A 158 -2.21 -8.90 15.59
N GLN A 159 -2.12 -8.00 16.58
CA GLN A 159 -3.13 -6.96 16.77
C GLN A 159 -3.19 -6.02 15.56
N TRP A 160 -2.06 -5.55 15.08
CA TRP A 160 -2.01 -4.69 13.90
C TRP A 160 -2.55 -5.41 12.66
N LEU A 161 -2.21 -6.69 12.47
CA LEU A 161 -2.71 -7.48 11.34
C LEU A 161 -4.23 -7.71 11.39
N ARG A 162 -4.86 -7.68 12.56
CA ARG A 162 -6.34 -7.71 12.67
C ARG A 162 -7.00 -6.44 12.13
N GLU A 163 -6.34 -5.30 12.25
CA GLU A 163 -6.85 -4.04 11.67
C GLU A 163 -6.89 -4.06 10.13
N VAL A 164 -6.12 -4.95 9.51
CA VAL A 164 -6.12 -5.15 8.05
C VAL A 164 -7.51 -5.45 7.51
N SER A 165 -8.27 -6.30 8.20
CA SER A 165 -9.64 -6.65 7.78
C SER A 165 -10.57 -5.43 7.81
N ARG A 166 -10.40 -4.53 8.78
CA ARG A 166 -11.17 -3.29 8.85
C ARG A 166 -10.80 -2.33 7.71
N LEU A 167 -9.50 -2.23 7.41
CA LEU A 167 -9.04 -1.44 6.28
C LEU A 167 -9.57 -2.00 4.97
N GLN A 168 -9.57 -3.31 4.77
CA GLN A 168 -10.12 -3.94 3.58
C GLN A 168 -11.61 -3.62 3.38
N ALA A 169 -12.41 -3.70 4.45
CA ALA A 169 -13.82 -3.32 4.41
C ALA A 169 -13.99 -1.84 4.02
N TYR A 170 -13.18 -0.96 4.61
CA TYR A 170 -13.16 0.46 4.27
C TYR A 170 -12.80 0.72 2.80
N LEU A 171 -11.75 0.08 2.31
CA LEU A 171 -11.34 0.17 0.91
C LEU A 171 -12.41 -0.39 -0.05
N GLY A 172 -13.18 -1.39 0.40
CA GLY A 172 -14.35 -1.88 -0.30
C GLY A 172 -15.43 -0.80 -0.49
N THR A 173 -15.70 -0.01 0.54
CA THR A 173 -16.66 1.12 0.42
C THR A 173 -16.16 2.21 -0.50
N LEU A 174 -14.87 2.52 -0.50
CA LEU A 174 -14.27 3.48 -1.43
C LEU A 174 -14.40 3.02 -2.89
N ARG A 175 -14.29 1.72 -3.13
CA ARG A 175 -14.50 1.11 -4.44
C ARG A 175 -15.93 1.31 -4.96
N MET A 176 -16.91 1.19 -4.07
CA MET A 176 -18.31 1.47 -4.40
C MET A 176 -18.50 2.92 -4.84
N TRP A 177 -17.92 3.89 -4.13
CA TRP A 177 -17.96 5.30 -4.55
C TRP A 177 -17.27 5.54 -5.89
N LYS A 178 -16.15 4.86 -6.14
CA LYS A 178 -15.47 4.93 -7.44
C LYS A 178 -16.30 4.33 -8.57
N SER A 179 -17.02 3.25 -8.31
CA SER A 179 -17.96 2.67 -9.28
C SER A 179 -19.12 3.62 -9.58
N GLY A 180 -19.66 4.32 -8.57
CA GLY A 180 -20.68 5.35 -8.76
C GLY A 180 -20.23 6.50 -9.71
N GLN A 181 -18.95 6.88 -9.65
CA GLN A 181 -18.38 7.84 -10.60
C GLN A 181 -18.43 7.31 -12.04
N TRP A 182 -18.08 6.04 -12.26
CA TRP A 182 -18.16 5.42 -13.58
C TRP A 182 -19.59 5.31 -14.08
N VAL A 183 -20.55 5.00 -13.21
CA VAL A 183 -21.99 4.99 -13.55
C VAL A 183 -22.42 6.38 -14.02
N GLY A 184 -22.00 7.45 -13.34
CA GLY A 184 -22.26 8.83 -13.78
C GLY A 184 -21.70 9.12 -15.17
N ILE A 185 -20.45 8.75 -15.44
CA ILE A 185 -19.83 8.95 -16.77
C ILE A 185 -20.57 8.15 -17.84
N THR A 186 -20.87 6.87 -17.57
CA THR A 186 -21.61 6.01 -18.51
C THR A 186 -23.01 6.57 -18.78
N GLY A 187 -23.69 7.07 -17.75
CA GLY A 187 -24.99 7.70 -17.90
C GLY A 187 -24.98 8.93 -18.82
N LEU A 188 -23.93 9.77 -18.75
CA LEU A 188 -23.75 10.88 -19.67
C LEU A 188 -23.58 10.42 -21.12
N ILE A 189 -22.74 9.41 -21.34
CA ILE A 189 -22.49 8.85 -22.67
C ILE A 189 -23.78 8.25 -23.25
N VAL A 190 -24.47 7.44 -22.46
CA VAL A 190 -25.74 6.80 -22.87
C VAL A 190 -26.80 7.85 -23.19
N SER A 191 -26.93 8.89 -22.36
CA SER A 191 -27.88 9.98 -22.57
C SER A 191 -27.62 10.69 -23.91
N PHE A 192 -26.37 10.96 -24.25
CA PHE A 192 -25.97 11.57 -25.51
C PHE A 192 -26.34 10.71 -26.72
N PHE A 193 -26.03 9.41 -26.68
CA PHE A 193 -26.34 8.49 -27.76
C PHE A 193 -27.86 8.27 -27.91
N ALA A 194 -28.60 8.16 -26.80
CA ALA A 194 -30.03 8.00 -26.81
C ALA A 194 -30.75 9.21 -27.43
N TRP A 195 -30.24 10.40 -27.20
CA TRP A 195 -30.70 11.60 -27.88
C TRP A 195 -30.40 11.56 -29.39
N LYS A 196 -29.19 11.19 -29.79
CA LYS A 196 -28.78 11.09 -31.20
C LYS A 196 -29.59 10.05 -31.99
N LEU A 197 -29.98 8.96 -31.33
CA LEU A 197 -30.79 7.86 -31.90
C LEU A 197 -32.29 8.13 -31.78
N GLU A 198 -32.69 9.34 -31.37
CA GLU A 198 -34.10 9.76 -31.23
C GLU A 198 -34.94 8.89 -30.29
N THR A 199 -34.27 8.07 -29.43
CA THR A 199 -34.94 7.22 -28.43
C THR A 199 -35.41 7.99 -27.20
N LEU A 200 -34.79 9.16 -26.93
CA LEU A 200 -35.18 10.11 -25.89
C LEU A 200 -35.43 11.49 -26.48
N THR A 201 -36.43 12.16 -25.94
CA THR A 201 -36.65 13.59 -26.29
C THR A 201 -35.52 14.45 -25.73
N PRO A 202 -35.22 15.62 -26.30
CA PRO A 202 -34.15 16.51 -25.81
C PRO A 202 -34.27 16.83 -24.32
N ASN A 203 -35.49 17.04 -23.81
CA ASN A 203 -35.72 17.34 -22.40
C ASN A 203 -35.42 16.11 -21.48
N GLN A 204 -35.85 14.93 -21.91
CA GLN A 204 -35.54 13.70 -21.15
C GLN A 204 -34.04 13.41 -21.12
N SER A 205 -33.35 13.55 -22.24
CA SER A 205 -31.91 13.40 -22.33
C SER A 205 -31.19 14.40 -21.42
N LEU A 206 -31.63 15.66 -21.39
CA LEU A 206 -31.05 16.67 -20.50
C LEU A 206 -31.21 16.30 -19.03
N ILE A 207 -32.39 15.82 -18.62
CA ILE A 207 -32.62 15.39 -17.22
C ILE A 207 -31.72 14.23 -16.85
N VAL A 208 -31.61 13.20 -17.70
CA VAL A 208 -30.74 12.05 -17.45
C VAL A 208 -29.27 12.48 -17.38
N ALA A 209 -28.85 13.39 -18.26
CA ALA A 209 -27.47 13.92 -18.24
C ALA A 209 -27.17 14.68 -16.95
N LEU A 210 -28.08 15.55 -16.49
CA LEU A 210 -27.92 16.32 -15.25
C LEU A 210 -27.86 15.40 -14.02
N LEU A 211 -28.72 14.39 -13.94
CA LEU A 211 -28.69 13.40 -12.84
C LEU A 211 -27.41 12.59 -12.85
N SER A 212 -26.96 12.15 -14.03
CA SER A 212 -25.71 11.39 -14.19
C SER A 212 -24.49 12.23 -13.83
N PHE A 213 -24.47 13.49 -14.23
CA PHE A 213 -23.41 14.43 -13.87
C PHE A 213 -23.38 14.69 -12.36
N GLY A 214 -24.53 14.97 -11.75
CA GLY A 214 -24.67 15.16 -10.31
C GLY A 214 -24.19 13.93 -9.51
N LEU A 215 -24.58 12.74 -9.93
CA LEU A 215 -24.13 11.49 -9.34
C LEU A 215 -22.61 11.35 -9.44
N GLY A 216 -22.04 11.58 -10.63
CA GLY A 216 -20.60 11.50 -10.87
C GLY A 216 -19.81 12.48 -10.01
N LEU A 217 -20.28 13.72 -9.87
CA LEU A 217 -19.64 14.72 -9.02
C LEU A 217 -19.74 14.37 -7.54
N ALA A 218 -20.92 14.01 -7.04
CA ALA A 218 -21.13 13.66 -5.65
C ALA A 218 -20.27 12.46 -5.22
N THR A 219 -20.27 11.40 -6.03
CA THR A 219 -19.47 10.21 -5.73
C THR A 219 -17.97 10.47 -5.80
N ASN A 220 -17.50 11.30 -6.74
CA ASN A 220 -16.10 11.72 -6.82
C ASN A 220 -15.70 12.59 -5.61
N PHE A 221 -16.57 13.51 -5.19
CA PHE A 221 -16.32 14.32 -3.99
C PHE A 221 -16.20 13.45 -2.74
N ILE A 222 -17.16 12.55 -2.51
CA ILE A 222 -17.13 11.64 -1.36
C ILE A 222 -15.88 10.75 -1.40
N TYR A 223 -15.51 10.23 -2.57
CA TYR A 223 -14.30 9.45 -2.74
C TYR A 223 -13.06 10.24 -2.34
N ARG A 224 -12.93 11.50 -2.80
CA ARG A 224 -11.75 12.33 -2.49
C ARG A 224 -11.65 12.69 -1.00
N VAL A 225 -12.79 12.92 -0.34
CA VAL A 225 -12.83 13.23 1.10
C VAL A 225 -12.48 12.01 1.94
N LYS A 226 -12.91 10.83 1.50
CA LYS A 226 -12.70 9.57 2.22
C LYS A 226 -11.45 8.81 1.81
N ASP A 227 -10.71 9.27 0.79
CA ASP A 227 -9.48 8.62 0.33
C ASP A 227 -8.45 8.64 1.48
N PRO A 228 -8.04 7.48 2.00
CA PRO A 228 -7.11 7.44 3.12
C PRO A 228 -5.77 8.02 2.70
N LYS A 229 -5.17 8.73 3.62
CA LYS A 229 -3.80 9.22 3.44
C LYS A 229 -2.82 8.06 3.32
N PRO A 230 -1.68 8.23 2.65
CA PRO A 230 -0.67 7.17 2.48
C PRO A 230 0.05 6.76 3.76
N TYR A 231 -0.20 7.44 4.87
CA TYR A 231 0.43 7.21 6.18
C TYR A 231 -0.61 7.16 7.30
#